data_290024853806085183b710b5171d3594
#
_entry.id   290024853806085183b710b5171d3594
#
_cell.length_a   1.000
_cell.length_b   1.000
_cell.length_c   1.000
_cell.angle_alpha   90.00
_cell.angle_beta   90.00
_cell.angle_gamma   90.00
#
_symmetry.space_group_name_H-M   'P 1'
#
loop_
_entity.id
_entity.type
_entity.pdbx_description
1 polymer ?
#
loop_
_entity_poly.entity_id
_entity_poly.type
_entity_poly.pdbx_seq_one_letter_code
_entity_poly.pdbx_strand_id
1 'polypeptide(L)'
;MHYRSIYREGLLADQVVVVSGGGSGIGRCIAHEAAALGATVSLIGRRAENLDKVASEIIEDGGRADFFACDIREEARVKETVAEIVAKHGRVNGLVNNAGGQFPAPLEKISANGWQAVLNTNLMGGF
;
A
#
# COMPACT_ATOMS: atom_id res chain seq x y z
N MET A 1 16.09 -9.25 5.54
CA MET A 1 16.16 -9.70 4.12
C MET A 1 16.89 -8.60 3.36
N HIS A 2 17.97 -8.90 2.64
CA HIS A 2 18.65 -7.88 1.82
C HIS A 2 17.97 -7.77 0.46
N TYR A 3 17.09 -6.79 0.33
CA TYR A 3 16.50 -6.46 -0.96
C TYR A 3 17.51 -5.71 -1.83
N ARG A 4 17.66 -6.11 -3.09
CA ARG A 4 18.53 -5.43 -4.07
C ARG A 4 17.74 -5.13 -5.33
N SER A 5 17.67 -3.85 -5.67
CA SER A 5 17.08 -3.38 -6.92
C SER A 5 18.07 -3.58 -8.08
N ILE A 6 17.51 -3.77 -9.29
CA ILE A 6 18.27 -3.74 -10.56
C ILE A 6 18.34 -2.32 -11.16
N TYR A 7 17.63 -1.38 -10.57
CA TYR A 7 17.59 0.01 -11.03
C TYR A 7 18.68 0.85 -10.35
N ARG A 8 18.89 2.05 -10.87
CA ARG A 8 19.87 2.98 -10.33
C ARG A 8 19.46 3.42 -8.91
N GLU A 9 20.39 3.36 -7.99
CA GLU A 9 20.21 3.87 -6.62
C GLU A 9 19.78 5.34 -6.63
N GLY A 10 18.92 5.71 -5.69
CA GLY A 10 18.41 7.07 -5.54
C GLY A 10 17.42 7.53 -6.61
N LEU A 11 16.93 6.64 -7.47
CA LEU A 11 15.95 6.99 -8.52
C LEU A 11 14.69 7.66 -7.97
N LEU A 12 14.25 7.27 -6.77
CA LEU A 12 13.10 7.82 -6.07
C LEU A 12 13.51 8.62 -4.81
N ALA A 13 14.75 9.12 -4.79
CA ALA A 13 15.21 9.95 -3.67
C ALA A 13 14.26 11.13 -3.43
N ASP A 14 14.01 11.42 -2.15
CA ASP A 14 13.13 12.50 -1.70
C ASP A 14 11.66 12.39 -2.12
N GLN A 15 11.24 11.26 -2.67
CA GLN A 15 9.84 11.01 -2.98
C GLN A 15 9.13 10.28 -1.83
N VAL A 16 7.84 10.59 -1.67
CA VAL A 16 6.93 9.90 -0.75
C VAL A 16 5.94 9.09 -1.59
N VAL A 17 5.97 7.77 -1.40
CA VAL A 17 5.14 6.83 -2.15
C VAL A 17 4.19 6.10 -1.19
N VAL A 18 2.90 6.20 -1.47
CA VAL A 18 1.86 5.49 -0.73
C VAL A 18 1.55 4.18 -1.45
N VAL A 19 1.52 3.07 -0.70
CA VAL A 19 1.20 1.75 -1.26
C VAL A 19 0.01 1.15 -0.52
N SER A 20 -1.15 1.10 -1.17
CA SER A 20 -2.30 0.41 -0.61
C SER A 20 -2.14 -1.11 -0.75
N GLY A 21 -2.54 -1.86 0.29
CA GLY A 21 -2.27 -3.31 0.35
C GLY A 21 -0.79 -3.65 0.52
N GLY A 22 0.00 -2.75 1.09
CA GLY A 22 1.46 -2.88 1.23
C GLY A 22 1.93 -3.96 2.20
N GLY A 23 1.03 -4.56 2.99
CA GLY A 23 1.39 -5.55 4.02
C GLY A 23 1.67 -6.97 3.51
N SER A 24 1.51 -7.26 2.23
CA SER A 24 1.74 -8.60 1.69
C SER A 24 1.87 -8.63 0.16
N GLY A 25 2.30 -9.76 -0.38
CA GLY A 25 2.27 -10.08 -1.80
C GLY A 25 2.92 -9.01 -2.69
N ILE A 26 2.23 -8.62 -3.74
CA ILE A 26 2.71 -7.66 -4.75
C ILE A 26 2.97 -6.29 -4.09
N GLY A 27 2.06 -5.81 -3.23
CA GLY A 27 2.23 -4.53 -2.53
C GLY A 27 3.48 -4.47 -1.67
N ARG A 28 3.79 -5.56 -0.94
CA ARG A 28 5.06 -5.68 -0.17
C ARG A 28 6.27 -5.60 -1.10
N CYS A 29 6.27 -6.31 -2.23
CA CYS A 29 7.39 -6.25 -3.18
C CYS A 29 7.59 -4.84 -3.75
N ILE A 30 6.50 -4.16 -4.12
CA ILE A 30 6.55 -2.76 -4.61
C ILE A 30 7.11 -1.83 -3.54
N ALA A 31 6.69 -2.01 -2.28
CA ALA A 31 7.16 -1.20 -1.16
C ALA A 31 8.68 -1.35 -0.94
N HIS A 32 9.20 -2.57 -0.94
CA HIS A 32 10.63 -2.84 -0.84
C HIS A 32 11.41 -2.22 -2.01
N GLU A 33 10.92 -2.35 -3.24
CA GLU A 33 11.56 -1.77 -4.42
C GLU A 33 11.60 -0.24 -4.33
N ALA A 34 10.46 0.42 -4.02
CA ALA A 34 10.41 1.87 -3.89
C ALA A 34 11.37 2.38 -2.80
N ALA A 35 11.41 1.71 -1.65
CA ALA A 35 12.31 2.06 -0.55
C ALA A 35 13.79 1.87 -0.92
N ALA A 36 14.14 0.78 -1.61
CA ALA A 36 15.50 0.51 -2.10
C ALA A 36 15.97 1.58 -3.12
N LEU A 37 15.03 2.17 -3.84
CA LEU A 37 15.30 3.29 -4.76
C LEU A 37 15.34 4.66 -4.08
N GLY A 38 15.19 4.72 -2.75
CA GLY A 38 15.35 5.93 -1.94
C GLY A 38 14.05 6.64 -1.55
N ALA A 39 12.88 6.11 -1.89
CA ALA A 39 11.62 6.67 -1.46
C ALA A 39 11.39 6.50 0.05
N THR A 40 10.59 7.40 0.63
CA THR A 40 9.88 7.14 1.87
C THR A 40 8.56 6.47 1.52
N VAL A 41 8.29 5.29 2.08
CA VAL A 41 7.11 4.50 1.74
C VAL A 41 6.10 4.52 2.88
N SER A 42 4.88 4.95 2.60
CA SER A 42 3.76 4.87 3.52
C SER A 42 2.84 3.72 3.13
N LEU A 43 2.77 2.69 3.98
CA LEU A 43 2.00 1.48 3.75
C LEU A 43 0.57 1.66 4.28
N ILE A 44 -0.42 1.34 3.46
CA ILE A 44 -1.83 1.35 3.87
C ILE A 44 -2.42 -0.05 3.76
N GLY A 45 -3.22 -0.45 4.73
CA GLY A 45 -3.93 -1.71 4.72
C GLY A 45 -4.71 -1.96 6.01
N ARG A 46 -5.49 -3.02 6.03
CA ARG A 46 -6.39 -3.33 7.15
C ARG A 46 -5.68 -3.95 8.36
N ARG A 47 -4.62 -4.73 8.14
CA ARG A 47 -3.93 -5.50 9.18
C ARG A 47 -2.63 -4.81 9.58
N ALA A 48 -2.68 -4.10 10.72
CA ALA A 48 -1.54 -3.35 11.24
C ALA A 48 -0.29 -4.23 11.42
N GLU A 49 -0.44 -5.46 11.92
CA GLU A 49 0.66 -6.40 12.14
C GLU A 49 1.45 -6.71 10.86
N ASN A 50 0.74 -6.91 9.74
CA ASN A 50 1.39 -7.19 8.45
C ASN A 50 2.11 -5.95 7.91
N LEU A 51 1.52 -4.77 8.10
CA LEU A 51 2.11 -3.50 7.67
C LEU A 51 3.36 -3.18 8.50
N ASP A 52 3.28 -3.34 9.82
CA ASP A 52 4.39 -3.14 10.73
C ASP A 52 5.57 -4.05 10.39
N LYS A 53 5.29 -5.33 10.13
CA LYS A 53 6.30 -6.28 9.68
C LYS A 53 7.04 -5.79 8.43
N VAL A 54 6.31 -5.36 7.40
CA VAL A 54 6.90 -4.88 6.14
C VAL A 54 7.67 -3.57 6.35
N ALA A 55 7.13 -2.65 7.15
CA ALA A 55 7.83 -1.42 7.50
C ALA A 55 9.14 -1.69 8.23
N SER A 56 9.13 -2.62 9.19
CA SER A 56 10.33 -3.04 9.92
C SER A 56 11.37 -3.67 9.00
N GLU A 57 10.95 -4.56 8.09
CA GLU A 57 11.84 -5.17 7.09
C GLU A 57 12.53 -4.10 6.22
N ILE A 58 11.79 -3.09 5.78
CA ILE A 58 12.33 -1.98 4.98
C ILE A 58 13.34 -1.15 5.78
N ILE A 59 13.04 -0.87 7.05
CA ILE A 59 13.91 -0.10 7.95
C ILE A 59 15.21 -0.89 8.24
N GLU A 60 15.10 -2.19 8.49
CA GLU A 60 16.26 -3.08 8.69
C GLU A 60 17.17 -3.13 7.46
N ASP A 61 16.60 -3.04 6.25
CA ASP A 61 17.36 -2.96 4.99
C ASP A 61 17.90 -1.54 4.71
N GLY A 62 17.71 -0.58 5.64
CA GLY A 62 18.22 0.80 5.54
C GLY A 62 17.30 1.78 4.81
N GLY A 63 16.10 1.36 4.46
CA GLY A 63 15.08 2.19 3.83
C GLY A 63 14.27 3.03 4.84
N ARG A 64 13.26 3.74 4.34
CA ARG A 64 12.34 4.55 5.14
C ARG A 64 10.90 4.11 4.86
N ALA A 65 10.22 3.66 5.91
CA ALA A 65 8.82 3.26 5.81
C ALA A 65 8.05 3.61 7.08
N ASP A 66 6.77 3.84 6.91
CA ASP A 66 5.78 3.86 7.96
C ASP A 66 4.48 3.19 7.49
N PHE A 67 3.51 3.07 8.38
CA PHE A 67 2.26 2.44 8.02
C PHE A 67 1.06 3.06 8.72
N PHE A 68 -0.09 2.90 8.10
CA PHE A 68 -1.38 3.37 8.60
C PHE A 68 -2.44 2.28 8.40
N ALA A 69 -3.05 1.84 9.50
CA ALA A 69 -4.18 0.92 9.43
C ALA A 69 -5.40 1.63 8.86
N CYS A 70 -5.80 1.26 7.67
CA CYS A 70 -6.91 1.87 6.94
C CYS A 70 -7.57 0.85 6.02
N ASP A 71 -8.89 0.74 6.12
CA ASP A 71 -9.70 0.05 5.12
C ASP A 71 -10.03 1.05 4.00
N ILE A 72 -9.55 0.79 2.80
CA ILE A 72 -9.76 1.70 1.65
C ILE A 72 -11.23 1.83 1.22
N ARG A 73 -12.13 0.99 1.75
CA ARG A 73 -13.57 1.09 1.52
C ARG A 73 -14.24 2.15 2.42
N GLU A 74 -13.54 2.65 3.42
CA GLU A 74 -14.01 3.64 4.39
C GLU A 74 -13.51 5.04 4.02
N GLU A 75 -14.28 5.77 3.22
CA GLU A 75 -13.89 7.09 2.68
C GLU A 75 -13.38 8.06 3.75
N ALA A 76 -14.07 8.15 4.89
CA ALA A 76 -13.67 9.04 5.98
C ALA A 76 -12.27 8.66 6.51
N ARG A 77 -12.02 7.36 6.72
CA ARG A 77 -10.71 6.88 7.20
C ARG A 77 -9.60 7.09 6.17
N VAL A 78 -9.92 6.94 4.87
CA VAL A 78 -8.96 7.26 3.79
C VAL A 78 -8.56 8.72 3.83
N LYS A 79 -9.52 9.63 3.95
CA LYS A 79 -9.25 11.08 4.05
C LYS A 79 -8.38 11.43 5.24
N GLU A 80 -8.67 10.87 6.42
CA GLU A 80 -7.85 11.05 7.62
C GLU A 80 -6.43 10.52 7.41
N THR A 81 -6.29 9.31 6.87
CA THR A 81 -5.00 8.67 6.61
C THR A 81 -4.15 9.50 5.65
N VAL A 82 -4.74 9.99 4.56
CA VAL A 82 -4.02 10.85 3.62
C VAL A 82 -3.58 12.15 4.29
N ALA A 83 -4.44 12.76 5.11
CA ALA A 83 -4.09 13.96 5.87
C ALA A 83 -2.94 13.70 6.85
N GLU A 84 -2.94 12.56 7.55
CA GLU A 84 -1.85 12.15 8.44
C GLU A 84 -0.52 11.99 7.68
N ILE A 85 -0.54 11.35 6.51
CA ILE A 85 0.64 11.16 5.66
C ILE A 85 1.18 12.52 5.18
N VAL A 86 0.30 13.38 4.70
CA VAL A 86 0.70 14.73 4.24
C VAL A 86 1.24 15.57 5.39
N ALA A 87 0.61 15.52 6.56
CA ALA A 87 1.11 16.24 7.75
C ALA A 87 2.50 15.75 8.17
N LYS A 88 2.75 14.44 8.08
CA LYS A 88 4.03 13.83 8.49
C LYS A 88 5.15 14.08 7.49
N HIS A 89 4.87 13.99 6.18
CA HIS A 89 5.88 14.00 5.13
C HIS A 89 5.86 15.26 4.26
N GLY A 90 4.85 16.10 4.40
CA GLY A 90 4.68 17.35 3.65
C GLY A 90 4.19 17.18 2.21
N ARG A 91 4.17 15.94 1.69
CA ARG A 91 3.79 15.65 0.30
C ARG A 91 3.47 14.17 0.07
N VAL A 92 2.82 13.90 -1.04
CA VAL A 92 2.71 12.56 -1.66
C VAL A 92 3.08 12.71 -3.12
N ASN A 93 4.08 11.96 -3.59
CA ASN A 93 4.56 12.01 -4.97
C ASN A 93 4.04 10.86 -5.83
N GLY A 94 3.75 9.74 -5.20
CA GLY A 94 3.25 8.55 -5.89
C GLY A 94 2.22 7.81 -5.06
N LEU A 95 1.21 7.26 -5.75
CA LEU A 95 0.21 6.38 -5.17
C LEU A 95 0.17 5.07 -5.96
N VAL A 96 0.32 3.96 -5.25
CA VAL A 96 0.15 2.62 -5.81
C VAL A 96 -1.18 2.05 -5.34
N ASN A 97 -2.17 2.06 -6.20
CA ASN A 97 -3.46 1.41 -6.00
C ASN A 97 -3.31 -0.10 -6.22
N ASN A 98 -2.82 -0.80 -5.19
CA ASN A 98 -2.59 -2.24 -5.23
C ASN A 98 -3.58 -3.03 -4.38
N ALA A 99 -4.15 -2.43 -3.33
CA ALA A 99 -5.16 -3.13 -2.53
C ALA A 99 -6.32 -3.58 -3.40
N GLY A 100 -6.68 -4.84 -3.28
CA GLY A 100 -7.74 -5.45 -4.06
C GLY A 100 -8.17 -6.78 -3.48
N GLY A 101 -9.23 -7.34 -4.04
CA GLY A 101 -9.75 -8.64 -3.65
C GLY A 101 -10.56 -9.27 -4.76
N GLN A 102 -10.81 -10.56 -4.62
CA GLN A 102 -11.61 -11.33 -5.56
C GLN A 102 -12.68 -12.12 -4.80
N PHE A 103 -13.71 -12.49 -5.55
CA PHE A 103 -14.71 -13.47 -5.13
C PHE A 103 -14.68 -14.61 -6.15
N PRO A 104 -13.76 -15.59 -5.99
CA PRO A 104 -13.58 -16.67 -6.96
C PRO A 104 -14.77 -17.62 -6.92
N ALA A 105 -15.59 -17.58 -7.95
CA ALA A 105 -16.72 -18.48 -8.16
C ALA A 105 -17.03 -18.59 -9.64
N PRO A 106 -17.65 -19.71 -10.11
CA PRO A 106 -18.25 -19.75 -11.43
C PRO A 106 -19.27 -18.61 -11.60
N LEU A 107 -19.38 -18.07 -12.79
CA LEU A 107 -20.19 -16.87 -13.07
C LEU A 107 -21.62 -17.00 -12.53
N GLU A 108 -22.24 -18.14 -12.74
CA GLU A 108 -23.60 -18.45 -12.30
C GLU A 108 -23.78 -18.57 -10.77
N LYS A 109 -22.65 -18.61 -10.02
CA LYS A 109 -22.62 -18.71 -8.55
C LYS A 109 -22.17 -17.43 -7.86
N ILE A 110 -21.85 -16.40 -8.63
CA ILE A 110 -21.49 -15.11 -8.05
C ILE A 110 -22.75 -14.46 -7.45
N SER A 111 -22.75 -14.29 -6.14
CA SER A 111 -23.83 -13.56 -5.47
C SER A 111 -23.73 -12.06 -5.71
N ALA A 112 -24.86 -11.34 -5.59
CA ALA A 112 -24.86 -9.88 -5.65
C ALA A 112 -23.90 -9.24 -4.61
N ASN A 113 -23.84 -9.81 -3.41
CA ASN A 113 -22.92 -9.37 -2.36
C ASN A 113 -21.45 -9.63 -2.75
N GLY A 114 -21.14 -10.77 -3.35
CA GLY A 114 -19.80 -11.09 -3.85
C GLY A 114 -19.37 -10.12 -4.95
N TRP A 115 -20.26 -9.82 -5.89
CA TRP A 115 -20.04 -8.82 -6.93
C TRP A 115 -19.78 -7.43 -6.34
N GLN A 116 -20.65 -6.98 -5.43
CA GLN A 116 -20.52 -5.67 -4.79
C GLN A 116 -19.25 -5.55 -3.95
N ALA A 117 -18.83 -6.61 -3.27
CA ALA A 117 -17.59 -6.63 -2.50
C ALA A 117 -16.36 -6.40 -3.39
N VAL A 118 -16.33 -7.00 -4.58
CA VAL A 118 -15.24 -6.78 -5.55
C VAL A 118 -15.24 -5.36 -6.06
N LEU A 119 -16.40 -4.80 -6.43
CA LEU A 119 -16.51 -3.41 -6.88
C LEU A 119 -16.09 -2.43 -5.79
N ASN A 120 -16.54 -2.63 -4.57
CA ASN A 120 -16.22 -1.74 -3.46
C ASN A 120 -14.72 -1.73 -3.14
N THR A 121 -14.05 -2.86 -3.26
CA THR A 121 -12.62 -2.93 -2.96
C THR A 121 -11.77 -2.46 -4.13
N ASN A 122 -12.02 -2.98 -5.35
CA ASN A 122 -11.11 -2.76 -6.47
C ASN A 122 -11.40 -1.47 -7.25
N LEU A 123 -12.63 -1.00 -7.27
CA LEU A 123 -13.03 0.21 -7.98
C LEU A 123 -13.19 1.38 -7.03
N MET A 124 -14.17 1.29 -6.11
CA MET A 124 -14.47 2.41 -5.21
C MET A 124 -13.34 2.66 -4.21
N GLY A 125 -12.71 1.61 -3.70
CA GLY A 125 -11.58 1.74 -2.76
C GLY A 125 -10.34 2.35 -3.40
N GLY A 126 -10.12 2.16 -4.68
CA GLY A 126 -9.04 2.81 -5.42
C GLY A 126 -9.30 4.27 -5.79
N PHE A 127 -10.57 4.62 -5.89
CA PHE A 127 -11.00 5.99 -6.21
C PHE A 127 -10.78 6.94 -5.04
#